data_40459bfc4de845f222ad7c431d4a8b41
#
_entry.id   40459bfc4de845f222ad7c431d4a8b41
#
_cell.length_a   1.000
_cell.length_b   1.000
_cell.length_c   1.000
_cell.angle_alpha   90.00
_cell.angle_beta   90.00
_cell.angle_gamma   90.00
#
_symmetry.space_group_name_H-M   'P 1'
#
loop_
_entity.id
_entity.type
_entity.pdbx_description
1 polymer ?
#
loop_
_entity_poly.entity_id
_entity_poly.type
_entity_poly.pdbx_seq_one_letter_code
_entity_poly.pdbx_strand_id
1 'polypeptide(L)'
;MKKIVLIGSSPPPFHGSNVYFSNLLNSELRDKFEISHLDISDHRSLDNLSKLDFTNVFLALKNLFKLIPLIRKVRPGLIYIPVSSNFLPYFRDGLFILISHIFSDAKIIIHLHEGDYFRKYFYERSNFFVKFFIRFTLAKVDTAIVYSDRLKYNFEEFVKNIVAFPNGLEAKKNLSEEYFVKIPKQVSVISFYSNLFESKGVLDVLEAAAIVIKKNSYVRFLFTGNWIKKEEKTRIRAEQIINKNNLNKFIEFTGVITGEAKEKFLKETDIMVFPTWYPYEGCPMVILESMEYSIPVISTKDTGAIPEMISDGETGILVERNNPAEIAEAIFKLLADENLRIIMGKKARERFKRDFTFDRNLDNIITAFTKALN
;
A
#
# COMPACT_ATOMS: atom_id res chain seq x y z
N MET A 1 5.92 21.98 23.45
CA MET A 1 5.53 20.78 22.65
C MET A 1 6.40 19.60 23.04
N LYS A 2 5.85 18.37 23.03
CA LYS A 2 6.65 17.16 23.25
C LYS A 2 7.55 16.95 22.02
N LYS A 3 8.83 16.56 22.26
CA LYS A 3 9.83 16.34 21.21
C LYS A 3 9.75 14.91 20.69
N ILE A 4 9.76 14.74 19.39
CA ILE A 4 9.75 13.42 18.74
C ILE A 4 10.84 13.33 17.67
N VAL A 5 11.34 12.12 17.45
CA VAL A 5 12.26 11.81 16.34
C VAL A 5 11.54 10.88 15.36
N LEU A 6 11.49 11.27 14.10
CA LEU A 6 11.00 10.44 13.01
C LEU A 6 12.20 9.93 12.21
N ILE A 7 12.35 8.61 12.11
CA ILE A 7 13.38 7.96 11.29
C ILE A 7 12.71 7.47 10.01
N GLY A 8 13.16 7.91 8.84
CA GLY A 8 12.54 7.48 7.59
C GLY A 8 13.18 8.09 6.37
N SER A 9 12.84 7.55 5.20
CA SER A 9 13.35 8.04 3.91
C SER A 9 12.42 9.07 3.29
N SER A 10 13.02 10.11 2.69
CA SER A 10 12.34 11.14 1.91
C SER A 10 12.61 10.97 0.41
N PRO A 11 11.69 11.39 -0.49
CA PRO A 11 11.97 11.44 -1.92
C PRO A 11 13.14 12.41 -2.26
N PRO A 12 13.81 12.27 -3.40
CA PRO A 12 13.79 11.17 -4.36
C PRO A 12 14.61 9.93 -3.92
N PRO A 13 14.43 8.74 -4.54
CA PRO A 13 13.44 8.39 -5.55
C PRO A 13 12.04 8.19 -4.96
N PHE A 14 10.98 8.39 -5.78
CA PHE A 14 9.59 8.32 -5.30
C PHE A 14 9.09 6.87 -5.23
N HIS A 15 8.60 6.45 -4.08
CA HIS A 15 7.86 5.20 -3.84
C HIS A 15 6.85 5.38 -2.69
N GLY A 16 5.86 4.49 -2.60
CA GLY A 16 4.70 4.70 -1.73
C GLY A 16 5.03 5.07 -0.28
N SER A 17 5.95 4.35 0.36
CA SER A 17 6.27 4.60 1.77
C SER A 17 7.02 5.91 2.02
N ASN A 18 7.92 6.35 1.12
CA ASN A 18 8.62 7.62 1.34
C ASN A 18 7.79 8.84 0.96
N VAL A 19 6.85 8.70 0.00
CA VAL A 19 5.84 9.74 -0.26
C VAL A 19 4.94 9.92 0.96
N TYR A 20 4.43 8.82 1.53
CA TYR A 20 3.67 8.86 2.78
C TYR A 20 4.47 9.55 3.91
N PHE A 21 5.73 9.16 4.08
CA PHE A 21 6.58 9.74 5.12
C PHE A 21 6.85 11.23 4.89
N SER A 22 7.04 11.66 3.64
CA SER A 22 7.18 13.07 3.27
C SER A 22 5.92 13.86 3.59
N ASN A 23 4.73 13.31 3.28
CA ASN A 23 3.45 13.93 3.61
C ASN A 23 3.29 14.07 5.14
N LEU A 24 3.68 13.04 5.89
CA LEU A 24 3.66 13.08 7.35
C LEU A 24 4.59 14.19 7.92
N LEU A 25 5.80 14.33 7.37
CA LEU A 25 6.74 15.39 7.77
C LEU A 25 6.22 16.80 7.47
N ASN A 26 5.42 16.99 6.43
CA ASN A 26 4.91 18.28 5.97
C ASN A 26 3.48 18.57 6.45
N SER A 27 2.91 17.70 7.30
CA SER A 27 1.56 17.81 7.82
C SER A 27 1.47 18.65 9.10
N GLU A 28 0.25 18.85 9.59
CA GLU A 28 -0.07 19.50 10.88
C GLU A 28 0.48 18.71 12.10
N LEU A 29 1.15 17.58 11.90
CA LEU A 29 1.90 16.88 12.95
C LEU A 29 2.91 17.82 13.62
N ARG A 30 3.48 18.78 12.86
CA ARG A 30 4.42 19.80 13.35
C ARG A 30 3.78 20.80 14.30
N ASP A 31 2.46 20.98 14.24
CA ASP A 31 1.73 21.87 15.14
C ASP A 31 1.47 21.22 16.51
N LYS A 32 1.59 19.88 16.57
CA LYS A 32 1.38 19.10 17.79
C LYS A 32 2.68 18.69 18.47
N PHE A 33 3.76 18.48 17.68
CA PHE A 33 5.05 17.97 18.17
C PHE A 33 6.22 18.75 17.60
N GLU A 34 7.29 18.89 18.40
CA GLU A 34 8.59 19.36 17.92
C GLU A 34 9.30 18.18 17.22
N ILE A 35 9.32 18.20 15.88
CA ILE A 35 9.79 17.08 15.07
C ILE A 35 11.25 17.27 14.69
N SER A 36 12.08 16.27 14.98
CA SER A 36 13.41 16.08 14.39
C SER A 36 13.37 14.88 13.46
N HIS A 37 13.93 15.02 12.26
CA HIS A 37 13.97 13.96 11.25
C HIS A 37 15.39 13.40 11.07
N LEU A 38 15.52 12.07 11.14
CA LEU A 38 16.69 11.35 10.67
C LEU A 38 16.39 10.79 9.28
N ASP A 39 16.90 11.46 8.26
CA ASP A 39 16.77 10.99 6.88
C ASP A 39 17.73 9.83 6.62
N ILE A 40 17.15 8.69 6.22
CA ILE A 40 17.88 7.45 5.91
C ILE A 40 17.83 7.12 4.40
N SER A 41 17.49 8.10 3.57
CA SER A 41 17.32 7.91 2.12
C SER A 41 18.61 7.46 1.44
N ASP A 42 18.45 6.52 0.49
CA ASP A 42 19.40 6.30 -0.59
C ASP A 42 18.89 7.04 -1.83
N HIS A 43 19.51 8.18 -2.13
CA HIS A 43 19.10 9.04 -3.25
C HIS A 43 19.58 8.55 -4.62
N ARG A 44 20.13 7.34 -4.72
CA ARG A 44 20.45 6.70 -6.00
C ARG A 44 19.19 6.26 -6.74
N SER A 45 19.22 5.25 -7.55
CA SER A 45 18.04 4.73 -8.25
C SER A 45 17.23 3.73 -7.40
N LEU A 46 15.95 3.54 -7.75
CA LEU A 46 15.10 2.49 -7.14
C LEU A 46 15.70 1.09 -7.25
N ASP A 47 16.49 0.83 -8.29
CA ASP A 47 17.14 -0.47 -8.51
C ASP A 47 18.17 -0.82 -7.45
N ASN A 48 18.63 0.14 -6.64
CA ASN A 48 19.60 -0.07 -5.57
C ASN A 48 18.98 -0.34 -4.22
N LEU A 49 17.66 -0.16 -4.10
CA LEU A 49 16.95 -0.45 -2.86
C LEU A 49 17.08 -1.94 -2.51
N SER A 50 17.43 -2.23 -1.26
CA SER A 50 17.59 -3.59 -0.71
C SER A 50 18.74 -4.43 -1.30
N LYS A 51 19.62 -3.85 -2.12
CA LYS A 51 20.85 -4.54 -2.55
C LYS A 51 21.89 -4.55 -1.43
N LEU A 52 22.59 -5.67 -1.30
CA LEU A 52 23.76 -5.75 -0.46
C LEU A 52 24.97 -5.18 -1.25
N ASP A 53 25.22 -3.89 -1.11
CA ASP A 53 26.42 -3.23 -1.62
C ASP A 53 27.10 -2.42 -0.53
N PHE A 54 28.40 -2.09 -0.74
CA PHE A 54 29.19 -1.34 0.23
C PHE A 54 28.57 0.02 0.57
N THR A 55 27.89 0.66 -0.39
CA THR A 55 27.25 1.95 -0.18
C THR A 55 26.07 1.83 0.76
N ASN A 56 25.22 0.80 0.62
CA ASN A 56 24.08 0.57 1.51
C ASN A 56 24.53 0.24 2.94
N VAL A 57 25.59 -0.57 3.08
CA VAL A 57 26.19 -0.86 4.39
C VAL A 57 26.78 0.42 5.01
N PHE A 58 27.53 1.21 4.24
CA PHE A 58 28.09 2.48 4.71
C PHE A 58 27.00 3.48 5.12
N LEU A 59 25.94 3.63 4.31
CA LEU A 59 24.80 4.50 4.64
C LEU A 59 24.09 4.04 5.91
N ALA A 60 23.90 2.74 6.07
CA ALA A 60 23.31 2.19 7.29
C ALA A 60 24.16 2.53 8.53
N LEU A 61 25.46 2.28 8.49
CA LEU A 61 26.38 2.61 9.58
C LEU A 61 26.42 4.12 9.85
N LYS A 62 26.53 4.94 8.81
CA LYS A 62 26.50 6.41 8.94
C LYS A 62 25.22 6.89 9.66
N ASN A 63 24.06 6.31 9.31
CA ASN A 63 22.79 6.70 9.91
C ASN A 63 22.69 6.23 11.38
N LEU A 64 23.23 5.05 11.71
CA LEU A 64 23.35 4.58 13.09
C LEU A 64 24.20 5.53 13.94
N PHE A 65 25.36 5.95 13.43
CA PHE A 65 26.22 6.93 14.11
C PHE A 65 25.58 8.31 14.24
N LYS A 66 24.74 8.74 13.29
CA LYS A 66 24.01 10.01 13.38
C LYS A 66 22.87 9.98 14.39
N LEU A 67 22.26 8.80 14.64
CA LEU A 67 21.13 8.68 15.55
C LEU A 67 21.52 8.99 16.99
N ILE A 68 22.70 8.55 17.46
CA ILE A 68 23.15 8.75 18.85
C ILE A 68 23.24 10.24 19.23
N PRO A 69 24.00 11.08 18.50
CA PRO A 69 24.06 12.51 18.83
C PRO A 69 22.71 13.22 18.64
N LEU A 70 21.89 12.79 17.68
CA LEU A 70 20.55 13.33 17.50
C LEU A 70 19.70 13.08 18.74
N ILE A 71 19.62 11.85 19.24
CA ILE A 71 18.88 11.48 20.45
C ILE A 71 19.37 12.30 21.66
N ARG A 72 20.70 12.37 21.85
CA ARG A 72 21.28 13.12 22.98
C ARG A 72 20.98 14.61 22.93
N LYS A 73 20.97 15.20 21.72
CA LYS A 73 20.67 16.63 21.51
C LYS A 73 19.19 16.92 21.69
N VAL A 74 18.32 16.12 21.07
CA VAL A 74 16.86 16.35 21.04
C VAL A 74 16.22 15.95 22.36
N ARG A 75 16.68 14.84 22.97
CA ARG A 75 16.06 14.19 24.13
C ARG A 75 14.56 13.92 23.87
N PRO A 76 14.26 13.11 22.84
CA PRO A 76 12.88 12.87 22.43
C PRO A 76 12.08 12.11 23.50
N GLY A 77 10.79 12.37 23.58
CA GLY A 77 9.85 11.51 24.31
C GLY A 77 9.37 10.33 23.50
N LEU A 78 9.49 10.39 22.15
CA LEU A 78 9.04 9.34 21.24
C LEU A 78 9.96 9.26 20.02
N ILE A 79 10.21 8.02 19.57
CA ILE A 79 10.93 7.72 18.33
C ILE A 79 10.04 6.83 17.46
N TYR A 80 9.78 7.28 16.23
CA TYR A 80 8.98 6.55 15.24
C TYR A 80 9.88 5.94 14.18
N ILE A 81 9.71 4.64 13.90
CA ILE A 81 10.56 3.84 13.02
C ILE A 81 9.68 3.00 12.08
N PRO A 82 9.59 3.31 10.78
CA PRO A 82 9.07 2.36 9.79
C PRO A 82 9.97 1.12 9.76
N VAL A 83 9.36 -0.07 9.82
CA VAL A 83 10.10 -1.33 9.80
C VAL A 83 9.90 -2.09 8.50
N SER A 84 10.95 -2.75 8.07
CA SER A 84 11.03 -3.53 6.84
C SER A 84 10.84 -5.03 7.11
N SER A 85 10.44 -5.78 6.09
CA SER A 85 10.19 -7.23 6.17
C SER A 85 11.26 -8.07 5.44
N ASN A 86 12.46 -7.55 5.29
CA ASN A 86 13.59 -8.27 4.71
C ASN A 86 14.81 -8.19 5.62
N PHE A 87 15.67 -9.22 5.64
CA PHE A 87 16.73 -9.35 6.62
C PHE A 87 17.64 -8.12 6.72
N LEU A 88 18.24 -7.65 5.63
CA LEU A 88 19.19 -6.55 5.67
C LEU A 88 18.56 -5.21 6.09
N PRO A 89 17.43 -4.77 5.48
CA PRO A 89 16.73 -3.59 5.96
C PRO A 89 16.27 -3.72 7.41
N TYR A 90 15.71 -4.88 7.80
CA TYR A 90 15.27 -5.10 9.18
C TYR A 90 16.43 -5.10 10.18
N PHE A 91 17.58 -5.63 9.81
CA PHE A 91 18.76 -5.60 10.67
C PHE A 91 19.14 -4.15 11.03
N ARG A 92 19.15 -3.25 10.04
CA ARG A 92 19.30 -1.80 10.27
C ARG A 92 18.22 -1.25 11.19
N ASP A 93 16.94 -1.58 10.90
CA ASP A 93 15.80 -1.06 11.65
C ASP A 93 15.83 -1.57 13.11
N GLY A 94 16.20 -2.84 13.31
CA GLY A 94 16.42 -3.43 14.63
C GLY A 94 17.56 -2.75 15.41
N LEU A 95 18.64 -2.35 14.73
CA LEU A 95 19.70 -1.56 15.36
C LEU A 95 19.23 -0.14 15.73
N PHE A 96 18.36 0.50 14.93
CA PHE A 96 17.74 1.76 15.32
C PHE A 96 16.90 1.58 16.59
N ILE A 97 16.11 0.50 16.71
CA ILE A 97 15.35 0.18 17.91
C ILE A 97 16.28 0.04 19.13
N LEU A 98 17.35 -0.73 19.01
CA LEU A 98 18.32 -0.96 20.10
C LEU A 98 19.02 0.33 20.53
N ILE A 99 19.52 1.12 19.57
CA ILE A 99 20.18 2.41 19.86
C ILE A 99 19.18 3.35 20.55
N SER A 100 17.96 3.41 20.07
CA SER A 100 16.90 4.24 20.67
C SER A 100 16.64 3.83 22.12
N HIS A 101 16.54 2.53 22.39
CA HIS A 101 16.33 2.00 23.74
C HIS A 101 17.50 2.22 24.68
N ILE A 102 18.77 2.10 24.19
CA ILE A 102 19.97 2.24 25.02
C ILE A 102 20.25 3.71 25.34
N PHE A 103 20.02 4.63 24.40
CA PHE A 103 20.45 6.02 24.52
C PHE A 103 19.31 6.99 24.88
N SER A 104 18.08 6.51 25.12
CA SER A 104 16.96 7.34 25.58
C SER A 104 15.91 6.53 26.32
N ASP A 105 15.08 7.23 27.12
CA ASP A 105 13.86 6.71 27.72
C ASP A 105 12.63 6.95 26.80
N ALA A 106 12.87 7.29 25.52
CA ALA A 106 11.82 7.58 24.56
C ALA A 106 10.97 6.35 24.28
N LYS A 107 9.66 6.57 24.11
CA LYS A 107 8.76 5.53 23.60
C LYS A 107 9.09 5.20 22.17
N ILE A 108 9.17 3.91 21.84
CA ILE A 108 9.50 3.42 20.52
C ILE A 108 8.24 2.93 19.85
N ILE A 109 7.87 3.60 18.74
CA ILE A 109 6.77 3.20 17.87
C ILE A 109 7.33 2.69 16.55
N ILE A 110 6.94 1.49 16.15
CA ILE A 110 7.20 0.96 14.82
C ILE A 110 5.95 1.01 13.95
N HIS A 111 6.14 1.14 12.64
CA HIS A 111 5.05 1.08 11.66
C HIS A 111 5.41 0.14 10.51
N LEU A 112 4.59 -0.89 10.31
CA LEU A 112 4.72 -1.81 9.19
C LEU A 112 3.85 -1.33 8.03
N HIS A 113 4.51 -0.92 6.93
CA HIS A 113 3.84 -0.48 5.70
C HIS A 113 3.51 -1.61 4.71
N GLU A 114 3.67 -2.85 5.14
CA GLU A 114 3.49 -4.06 4.34
C GLU A 114 2.36 -4.92 4.91
N GLY A 115 1.95 -5.94 4.12
CA GLY A 115 0.88 -6.84 4.50
C GLY A 115 1.34 -8.06 5.30
N ASP A 116 1.09 -9.24 4.71
CA ASP A 116 1.33 -10.53 5.35
C ASP A 116 2.80 -10.96 5.39
N TYR A 117 3.69 -10.22 4.70
CA TYR A 117 5.05 -10.68 4.43
C TYR A 117 5.91 -10.81 5.70
N PHE A 118 5.80 -9.85 6.64
CA PHE A 118 6.64 -9.83 7.83
C PHE A 118 6.56 -11.15 8.61
N ARG A 119 5.36 -11.62 8.96
CA ARG A 119 5.19 -12.83 9.76
C ARG A 119 5.40 -14.10 8.94
N LYS A 120 4.63 -14.26 7.83
CA LYS A 120 4.55 -15.52 7.07
C LYS A 120 5.81 -15.86 6.27
N TYR A 121 6.47 -14.84 5.73
CA TYR A 121 7.58 -15.06 4.81
C TYR A 121 8.93 -14.64 5.37
N PHE A 122 9.00 -13.59 6.17
CA PHE A 122 10.25 -13.15 6.76
C PHE A 122 10.50 -13.84 8.10
N TYR A 123 9.68 -13.62 9.11
CA TYR A 123 9.94 -14.21 10.44
C TYR A 123 9.89 -15.73 10.43
N GLU A 124 8.80 -16.35 9.95
CA GLU A 124 8.62 -17.81 10.06
C GLU A 124 9.66 -18.61 9.26
N ARG A 125 10.12 -18.07 8.13
CA ARG A 125 11.12 -18.72 7.27
C ARG A 125 12.56 -18.40 7.64
N SER A 126 12.78 -17.50 8.61
CA SER A 126 14.12 -17.14 9.06
C SER A 126 14.74 -18.25 9.94
N ASN A 127 16.08 -18.29 9.97
CA ASN A 127 16.83 -19.16 10.87
C ASN A 127 16.74 -18.69 12.33
N PHE A 128 17.25 -19.50 13.25
CA PHE A 128 17.21 -19.23 14.70
C PHE A 128 17.81 -17.87 15.08
N PHE A 129 18.97 -17.51 14.52
CA PHE A 129 19.67 -16.27 14.90
C PHE A 129 18.87 -15.02 14.46
N VAL A 130 18.28 -15.05 13.27
CA VAL A 130 17.43 -13.96 12.76
C VAL A 130 16.15 -13.86 13.60
N LYS A 131 15.50 -15.00 13.91
CA LYS A 131 14.33 -15.01 14.79
C LYS A 131 14.65 -14.45 16.17
N PHE A 132 15.78 -14.84 16.74
CA PHE A 132 16.23 -14.32 18.03
C PHE A 132 16.44 -12.80 17.96
N PHE A 133 17.11 -12.29 16.93
CA PHE A 133 17.33 -10.87 16.76
C PHE A 133 16.02 -10.09 16.63
N ILE A 134 15.07 -10.60 15.83
CA ILE A 134 13.74 -10.00 15.68
C ILE A 134 13.01 -9.94 17.02
N ARG A 135 12.95 -11.06 17.78
CA ARG A 135 12.33 -11.10 19.10
C ARG A 135 12.99 -10.13 20.07
N PHE A 136 14.33 -10.14 20.09
CA PHE A 136 15.10 -9.29 21.00
C PHE A 136 14.87 -7.79 20.75
N THR A 137 14.81 -7.37 19.48
CA THR A 137 14.58 -5.97 19.12
C THR A 137 13.13 -5.57 19.32
N LEU A 138 12.17 -6.39 18.89
CA LEU A 138 10.75 -6.09 19.04
C LEU A 138 10.27 -6.06 20.49
N ALA A 139 10.93 -6.80 21.41
CA ALA A 139 10.67 -6.72 22.85
C ALA A 139 10.98 -5.33 23.46
N LYS A 140 11.67 -4.45 22.73
CA LYS A 140 11.96 -3.04 23.12
C LYS A 140 10.98 -2.04 22.56
N VAL A 141 10.01 -2.47 21.78
CA VAL A 141 9.01 -1.64 21.12
C VAL A 141 7.80 -1.45 22.05
N ASP A 142 7.38 -0.21 22.26
CA ASP A 142 6.20 0.11 23.08
C ASP A 142 4.90 -0.07 22.28
N THR A 143 4.89 0.30 20.99
CA THR A 143 3.68 0.21 20.14
C THR A 143 4.05 -0.13 18.71
N ALA A 144 3.30 -1.05 18.10
CA ALA A 144 3.36 -1.34 16.68
C ALA A 144 2.11 -0.79 15.97
N ILE A 145 2.30 -0.18 14.79
CA ILE A 145 1.22 0.28 13.92
C ILE A 145 1.15 -0.63 12.72
N VAL A 146 -0.06 -1.06 12.37
CA VAL A 146 -0.39 -1.88 11.19
C VAL A 146 -1.61 -1.31 10.47
N TYR A 147 -1.85 -1.70 9.22
CA TYR A 147 -2.91 -1.11 8.40
C TYR A 147 -4.33 -1.63 8.66
N SER A 148 -4.46 -2.77 9.37
CA SER A 148 -5.77 -3.35 9.67
C SER A 148 -5.69 -4.27 10.88
N ASP A 149 -6.84 -4.56 11.50
CA ASP A 149 -6.91 -5.49 12.63
C ASP A 149 -6.43 -6.89 12.25
N ARG A 150 -6.74 -7.32 11.03
CA ARG A 150 -6.25 -8.57 10.47
C ARG A 150 -4.72 -8.67 10.46
N LEU A 151 -4.02 -7.56 10.31
CA LEU A 151 -2.54 -7.55 10.23
C LEU A 151 -1.84 -7.49 11.59
N LYS A 152 -2.58 -7.38 12.71
CA LYS A 152 -2.00 -7.36 14.07
C LYS A 152 -1.18 -8.61 14.38
N TYR A 153 -1.55 -9.77 13.80
CA TYR A 153 -0.85 -11.03 13.99
C TYR A 153 0.64 -10.97 13.61
N ASN A 154 1.06 -9.98 12.80
CA ASN A 154 2.47 -9.77 12.50
C ASN A 154 3.30 -9.53 13.78
N PHE A 155 2.70 -8.91 14.80
CA PHE A 155 3.42 -8.48 16.02
C PHE A 155 2.84 -8.99 17.34
N GLU A 156 1.72 -9.70 17.38
CA GLU A 156 1.04 -10.13 18.62
C GLU A 156 1.93 -10.90 19.60
N GLU A 157 2.90 -11.67 19.10
CA GLU A 157 3.85 -12.39 19.95
C GLU A 157 5.02 -11.54 20.48
N PHE A 158 5.20 -10.32 19.95
CA PHE A 158 6.41 -9.53 20.17
C PHE A 158 6.15 -8.21 20.87
N VAL A 159 5.03 -7.56 20.52
CA VAL A 159 4.73 -6.20 20.96
C VAL A 159 3.39 -6.19 21.69
N LYS A 160 3.39 -5.58 22.88
CA LYS A 160 2.21 -5.59 23.77
C LYS A 160 1.07 -4.71 23.25
N ASN A 161 1.41 -3.54 22.70
CA ASN A 161 0.42 -2.59 22.17
C ASN A 161 0.47 -2.57 20.64
N ILE A 162 -0.62 -2.95 19.99
CA ILE A 162 -0.72 -2.89 18.54
C ILE A 162 -1.93 -2.07 18.17
N VAL A 163 -1.72 -1.05 17.35
CA VAL A 163 -2.76 -0.16 16.84
C VAL A 163 -2.94 -0.42 15.36
N ALA A 164 -4.19 -0.52 14.93
CA ALA A 164 -4.53 -0.74 13.53
C ALA A 164 -5.32 0.45 12.99
N PHE A 165 -4.87 1.00 11.87
CA PHE A 165 -5.61 1.97 11.07
C PHE A 165 -5.06 2.03 9.65
N PRO A 166 -5.92 2.27 8.65
CA PRO A 166 -5.54 2.24 7.23
C PRO A 166 -4.62 3.41 6.88
N ASN A 167 -3.94 3.28 5.75
CA ASN A 167 -3.28 4.41 5.10
C ASN A 167 -4.31 5.45 4.67
N GLY A 168 -3.86 6.67 4.39
CA GLY A 168 -4.70 7.76 3.90
C GLY A 168 -4.21 8.32 2.56
N LEU A 169 -5.16 8.80 1.75
CA LEU A 169 -4.91 9.51 0.51
C LEU A 169 -5.35 10.96 0.65
N GLU A 170 -4.55 11.90 0.16
CA GLU A 170 -4.98 13.31 0.09
C GLU A 170 -6.22 13.43 -0.80
N ALA A 171 -7.33 13.86 -0.20
CA ALA A 171 -8.58 14.02 -0.93
C ALA A 171 -8.49 15.20 -1.90
N LYS A 172 -8.91 14.98 -3.14
CA LYS A 172 -8.94 16.04 -4.17
C LYS A 172 -10.06 17.03 -3.89
N LYS A 173 -9.69 18.29 -3.69
CA LYS A 173 -10.63 19.39 -3.37
C LYS A 173 -11.59 19.74 -4.53
N ASN A 174 -11.24 19.42 -5.77
CA ASN A 174 -11.93 19.87 -6.98
C ASN A 174 -12.76 18.79 -7.71
N LEU A 175 -13.00 17.63 -7.06
CA LEU A 175 -13.94 16.66 -7.62
C LEU A 175 -15.37 17.11 -7.32
N SER A 176 -15.99 17.86 -8.26
CA SER A 176 -17.38 18.31 -8.12
C SER A 176 -18.35 17.12 -8.11
N GLU A 177 -19.48 17.27 -7.42
CA GLU A 177 -20.53 16.23 -7.36
C GLU A 177 -21.10 15.89 -8.75
N GLU A 178 -21.16 16.88 -9.67
CA GLU A 178 -21.59 16.70 -11.08
C GLU A 178 -20.73 15.69 -11.83
N TYR A 179 -19.45 15.54 -11.39
CA TYR A 179 -18.51 14.60 -11.97
C TYR A 179 -18.94 13.13 -11.83
N PHE A 180 -19.71 12.81 -10.78
CA PHE A 180 -20.14 11.44 -10.45
C PHE A 180 -21.48 11.05 -11.11
N VAL A 181 -22.08 11.94 -11.91
CA VAL A 181 -23.18 11.59 -12.81
C VAL A 181 -22.55 10.89 -14.02
N LYS A 182 -22.38 9.58 -13.93
CA LYS A 182 -21.87 8.78 -15.05
C LYS A 182 -22.93 8.80 -16.16
N ILE A 183 -22.57 9.37 -17.31
CA ILE A 183 -23.39 9.31 -18.51
C ILE A 183 -23.32 7.88 -19.03
N PRO A 184 -24.47 7.24 -19.38
CA PRO A 184 -24.47 5.93 -19.97
C PRO A 184 -23.53 5.84 -21.17
N LYS A 185 -22.62 4.89 -21.13
CA LYS A 185 -21.63 4.65 -22.19
C LYS A 185 -22.01 3.42 -22.99
N GLN A 186 -21.82 3.47 -24.30
CA GLN A 186 -22.01 2.31 -25.15
C GLN A 186 -20.99 1.18 -24.84
N VAL A 187 -19.78 1.55 -24.39
CA VAL A 187 -18.69 0.62 -24.06
C VAL A 187 -18.24 0.86 -22.63
N SER A 188 -18.32 -0.17 -21.80
CA SER A 188 -17.85 -0.11 -20.43
C SER A 188 -16.33 -0.32 -20.34
N VAL A 189 -15.66 0.45 -19.48
CA VAL A 189 -14.21 0.42 -19.26
C VAL A 189 -13.90 -0.31 -17.96
N ILE A 190 -13.18 -1.42 -18.07
CA ILE A 190 -12.70 -2.22 -16.97
C ILE A 190 -11.19 -2.02 -16.87
N SER A 191 -10.70 -1.61 -15.71
CA SER A 191 -9.30 -1.21 -15.57
C SER A 191 -8.55 -2.05 -14.56
N PHE A 192 -7.28 -2.31 -14.87
CA PHE A 192 -6.26 -2.82 -13.96
C PHE A 192 -5.17 -1.75 -13.79
N TYR A 193 -4.87 -1.38 -12.56
CA TYR A 193 -3.90 -0.33 -12.27
C TYR A 193 -2.86 -0.80 -11.25
N SER A 194 -1.72 -1.26 -11.73
CA SER A 194 -0.55 -1.66 -10.93
C SER A 194 0.63 -1.96 -11.85
N ASN A 195 1.84 -2.07 -11.28
CA ASN A 195 2.91 -2.77 -11.99
C ASN A 195 2.46 -4.18 -12.38
N LEU A 196 2.85 -4.60 -13.59
CA LEU A 196 2.36 -5.81 -14.23
C LEU A 196 3.12 -7.05 -13.73
N PHE A 197 2.87 -7.42 -12.46
CA PHE A 197 3.41 -8.63 -11.82
C PHE A 197 2.35 -9.73 -11.81
N GLU A 198 2.79 -10.99 -11.88
CA GLU A 198 1.88 -12.11 -11.72
C GLU A 198 1.12 -12.02 -10.39
N SER A 199 1.83 -11.75 -9.29
CA SER A 199 1.25 -11.64 -7.96
C SER A 199 0.30 -10.43 -7.75
N LYS A 200 0.27 -9.47 -8.67
CA LYS A 200 -0.76 -8.43 -8.70
C LYS A 200 -2.05 -8.86 -9.40
N GLY A 201 -2.05 -10.07 -9.99
CA GLY A 201 -3.22 -10.66 -10.63
C GLY A 201 -3.42 -10.26 -12.09
N VAL A 202 -2.37 -9.75 -12.77
CA VAL A 202 -2.50 -9.32 -14.18
C VAL A 202 -2.96 -10.44 -15.10
N LEU A 203 -2.47 -11.69 -14.88
CA LEU A 203 -2.87 -12.84 -15.68
C LEU A 203 -4.31 -13.27 -15.40
N ASP A 204 -4.73 -13.21 -14.13
CA ASP A 204 -6.10 -13.53 -13.73
C ASP A 204 -7.12 -12.56 -14.38
N VAL A 205 -6.76 -11.26 -14.46
CA VAL A 205 -7.61 -10.26 -15.14
C VAL A 205 -7.66 -10.52 -16.66
N LEU A 206 -6.55 -10.93 -17.29
CA LEU A 206 -6.53 -11.28 -18.72
C LEU A 206 -7.37 -12.53 -19.02
N GLU A 207 -7.30 -13.55 -18.18
CA GLU A 207 -8.13 -14.74 -18.30
C GLU A 207 -9.61 -14.43 -18.06
N ALA A 208 -9.93 -13.60 -17.06
CA ALA A 208 -11.28 -13.10 -16.83
C ALA A 208 -11.79 -12.27 -18.02
N ALA A 209 -10.95 -11.42 -18.62
CA ALA A 209 -11.29 -10.67 -19.83
C ALA A 209 -11.66 -11.61 -21.00
N ALA A 210 -10.94 -12.73 -21.17
CA ALA A 210 -11.26 -13.72 -22.18
C ALA A 210 -12.66 -14.34 -21.98
N ILE A 211 -13.07 -14.56 -20.73
CA ILE A 211 -14.41 -15.05 -20.39
C ILE A 211 -15.48 -13.98 -20.66
N VAL A 212 -15.20 -12.75 -20.25
CA VAL A 212 -16.14 -11.62 -20.39
C VAL A 212 -16.40 -11.29 -21.86
N ILE A 213 -15.35 -11.15 -22.66
CA ILE A 213 -15.42 -10.72 -24.07
C ILE A 213 -16.18 -11.74 -24.93
N LYS A 214 -16.11 -13.05 -24.62
CA LYS A 214 -16.90 -14.09 -25.29
C LYS A 214 -18.42 -13.88 -25.17
N LYS A 215 -18.88 -13.25 -24.08
CA LYS A 215 -20.32 -13.04 -23.80
C LYS A 215 -20.76 -11.59 -24.00
N ASN A 216 -19.82 -10.63 -23.88
CA ASN A 216 -20.11 -9.20 -24.01
C ASN A 216 -18.92 -8.51 -24.72
N SER A 217 -19.13 -8.06 -25.95
CA SER A 217 -18.14 -7.34 -26.75
C SER A 217 -18.16 -5.81 -26.56
N TYR A 218 -19.09 -5.30 -25.75
CA TYR A 218 -19.19 -3.85 -25.46
C TYR A 218 -18.38 -3.46 -24.22
N VAL A 219 -17.16 -3.99 -24.15
CA VAL A 219 -16.21 -3.75 -23.05
C VAL A 219 -14.82 -3.43 -23.60
N ARG A 220 -14.07 -2.63 -22.87
CA ARG A 220 -12.65 -2.37 -23.08
C ARG A 220 -11.90 -2.58 -21.77
N PHE A 221 -10.75 -3.24 -21.84
CA PHE A 221 -9.86 -3.43 -20.70
C PHE A 221 -8.63 -2.55 -20.81
N LEU A 222 -8.39 -1.71 -19.79
CA LEU A 222 -7.21 -0.86 -19.70
C LEU A 222 -6.26 -1.40 -18.63
N PHE A 223 -5.03 -1.70 -19.04
CA PHE A 223 -3.97 -2.13 -18.14
C PHE A 223 -2.93 -1.03 -18.00
N THR A 224 -2.74 -0.54 -16.79
CA THR A 224 -1.83 0.57 -16.49
C THR A 224 -0.73 0.12 -15.54
N GLY A 225 0.52 0.42 -15.90
CA GLY A 225 1.74 0.08 -15.17
C GLY A 225 2.84 -0.46 -16.07
N ASN A 226 3.98 -0.77 -15.48
CA ASN A 226 5.14 -1.30 -16.21
C ASN A 226 5.31 -2.81 -16.04
N TRP A 227 5.74 -3.45 -17.13
CA TRP A 227 6.44 -4.72 -17.05
C TRP A 227 7.86 -4.50 -16.52
N ILE A 228 8.25 -5.27 -15.51
CA ILE A 228 9.62 -5.25 -15.01
C ILE A 228 10.41 -6.45 -15.54
N LYS A 229 11.73 -6.29 -15.68
CA LYS A 229 12.59 -7.36 -16.24
C LYS A 229 12.47 -8.71 -15.54
N LYS A 230 12.20 -8.71 -14.23
CA LYS A 230 12.03 -9.95 -13.45
C LYS A 230 10.73 -10.71 -13.81
N GLU A 231 9.77 -10.05 -14.44
CA GLU A 231 8.45 -10.57 -14.81
C GLU A 231 8.34 -10.90 -16.31
N GLU A 232 9.45 -11.12 -17.02
CA GLU A 232 9.43 -11.42 -18.45
C GLU A 232 8.61 -12.69 -18.78
N LYS A 233 8.66 -13.70 -17.92
CA LYS A 233 7.82 -14.90 -18.08
C LYS A 233 6.33 -14.59 -17.97
N THR A 234 5.95 -13.72 -17.05
CA THR A 234 4.57 -13.25 -16.88
C THR A 234 4.11 -12.48 -18.11
N ARG A 235 4.97 -11.64 -18.69
CA ARG A 235 4.70 -10.91 -19.92
C ARG A 235 4.44 -11.84 -21.10
N ILE A 236 5.31 -12.84 -21.30
CA ILE A 236 5.14 -13.84 -22.37
C ILE A 236 3.81 -14.60 -22.21
N ARG A 237 3.45 -15.00 -20.98
CA ARG A 237 2.15 -15.65 -20.70
C ARG A 237 0.98 -14.72 -21.00
N ALA A 238 1.08 -13.45 -20.65
CA ALA A 238 0.07 -12.45 -20.97
C ALA A 238 -0.16 -12.33 -22.48
N GLU A 239 0.92 -12.22 -23.27
CA GLU A 239 0.86 -12.18 -24.73
C GLU A 239 0.23 -13.48 -25.33
N GLN A 240 0.55 -14.64 -24.75
CA GLN A 240 -0.08 -15.91 -25.16
C GLN A 240 -1.59 -15.93 -24.88
N ILE A 241 -2.03 -15.47 -23.71
CA ILE A 241 -3.47 -15.38 -23.36
C ILE A 241 -4.19 -14.47 -24.35
N ILE A 242 -3.63 -13.28 -24.62
CA ILE A 242 -4.19 -12.28 -25.51
C ILE A 242 -4.34 -12.85 -26.94
N ASN A 243 -3.29 -13.45 -27.47
CA ASN A 243 -3.28 -13.99 -28.84
C ASN A 243 -4.20 -15.20 -28.99
N LYS A 244 -4.14 -16.16 -28.04
CA LYS A 244 -4.98 -17.36 -28.03
C LYS A 244 -6.47 -17.05 -28.02
N ASN A 245 -6.87 -15.96 -27.35
CA ASN A 245 -8.28 -15.59 -27.20
C ASN A 245 -8.70 -14.40 -28.08
N ASN A 246 -7.85 -13.93 -28.99
CA ASN A 246 -8.11 -12.79 -29.91
C ASN A 246 -8.52 -11.50 -29.20
N LEU A 247 -7.85 -11.18 -28.09
CA LEU A 247 -8.22 -10.06 -27.22
C LEU A 247 -7.64 -8.70 -27.66
N ASN A 248 -6.78 -8.65 -28.68
CA ASN A 248 -6.03 -7.45 -29.07
C ASN A 248 -6.89 -6.19 -29.32
N LYS A 249 -8.15 -6.34 -29.74
CA LYS A 249 -9.08 -5.23 -30.00
C LYS A 249 -9.73 -4.68 -28.73
N PHE A 250 -9.66 -5.41 -27.62
CA PHE A 250 -10.36 -5.12 -26.38
C PHE A 250 -9.41 -4.72 -25.23
N ILE A 251 -8.10 -4.97 -25.40
CA ILE A 251 -7.09 -4.76 -24.38
C ILE A 251 -6.13 -3.67 -24.83
N GLU A 252 -5.90 -2.72 -23.93
CA GLU A 252 -4.91 -1.64 -24.12
C GLU A 252 -3.97 -1.59 -22.90
N PHE A 253 -2.67 -1.56 -23.16
CA PHE A 253 -1.63 -1.31 -22.16
C PHE A 253 -1.18 0.16 -22.29
N THR A 254 -1.46 0.97 -21.30
CA THR A 254 -1.17 2.41 -21.34
C THR A 254 0.26 2.77 -20.90
N GLY A 255 0.98 1.81 -20.30
CA GLY A 255 2.23 2.10 -19.59
C GLY A 255 1.99 2.82 -18.26
N VAL A 256 3.02 3.47 -17.72
CA VAL A 256 2.90 4.28 -16.50
C VAL A 256 2.24 5.60 -16.81
N ILE A 257 1.23 5.96 -16.04
CA ILE A 257 0.52 7.24 -16.13
C ILE A 257 0.63 8.01 -14.83
N THR A 258 0.71 9.33 -14.92
CA THR A 258 0.77 10.26 -13.78
C THR A 258 -0.02 11.54 -14.11
N GLY A 259 -0.27 12.38 -13.09
CA GLY A 259 -0.91 13.69 -13.30
C GLY A 259 -2.26 13.60 -13.99
N GLU A 260 -2.47 14.42 -15.03
CA GLU A 260 -3.73 14.51 -15.79
C GLU A 260 -4.10 13.20 -16.49
N ALA A 261 -3.10 12.45 -17.01
CA ALA A 261 -3.34 11.16 -17.64
C ALA A 261 -3.93 10.14 -16.67
N LYS A 262 -3.47 10.13 -15.41
CA LYS A 262 -4.02 9.31 -14.35
C LYS A 262 -5.45 9.73 -13.99
N GLU A 263 -5.70 11.03 -13.91
CA GLU A 263 -7.06 11.52 -13.66
C GLU A 263 -8.02 11.11 -14.76
N LYS A 264 -7.62 11.27 -16.02
CA LYS A 264 -8.41 10.82 -17.16
C LYS A 264 -8.71 9.33 -17.10
N PHE A 265 -7.69 8.51 -16.82
CA PHE A 265 -7.83 7.06 -16.67
C PHE A 265 -8.85 6.68 -15.58
N LEU A 266 -8.74 7.27 -14.38
CA LEU A 266 -9.69 7.03 -13.29
C LEU A 266 -11.11 7.49 -13.68
N LYS A 267 -11.22 8.62 -14.37
CA LYS A 267 -12.48 9.14 -14.89
C LYS A 267 -13.14 8.23 -15.92
N GLU A 268 -12.40 7.64 -16.79
CA GLU A 268 -12.90 6.72 -17.80
C GLU A 268 -13.28 5.35 -17.25
N THR A 269 -12.71 4.94 -16.12
CA THR A 269 -12.90 3.62 -15.52
C THR A 269 -14.29 3.45 -14.93
N ASP A 270 -14.98 2.36 -15.30
CA ASP A 270 -16.28 2.00 -14.76
C ASP A 270 -16.19 0.93 -13.66
N ILE A 271 -15.20 0.02 -13.78
CA ILE A 271 -14.92 -1.05 -12.82
C ILE A 271 -13.40 -1.17 -12.67
N MET A 272 -12.89 -1.11 -11.45
CA MET A 272 -11.49 -1.42 -11.15
C MET A 272 -11.36 -2.88 -10.74
N VAL A 273 -10.42 -3.60 -11.36
CA VAL A 273 -10.13 -5.00 -11.03
C VAL A 273 -8.70 -5.11 -10.56
N PHE A 274 -8.52 -5.42 -9.29
CA PHE A 274 -7.20 -5.51 -8.64
C PHE A 274 -7.12 -6.76 -7.77
N PRO A 275 -7.05 -7.98 -8.36
CA PRO A 275 -7.10 -9.24 -7.63
C PRO A 275 -5.71 -9.64 -7.13
N THR A 276 -5.05 -8.74 -6.42
CA THR A 276 -3.69 -8.93 -5.92
C THR A 276 -3.60 -10.00 -4.83
N TRP A 277 -2.56 -10.81 -4.91
CA TRP A 277 -2.11 -11.70 -3.84
C TRP A 277 -0.64 -11.45 -3.48
N TYR A 278 -0.15 -10.23 -3.83
CA TYR A 278 1.21 -9.80 -3.56
C TYR A 278 1.47 -9.76 -2.04
N PRO A 279 2.45 -10.55 -1.53
CA PRO A 279 2.61 -10.72 -0.08
C PRO A 279 2.98 -9.44 0.68
N TYR A 280 3.57 -8.46 -0.01
CA TYR A 280 3.89 -7.15 0.56
C TYR A 280 2.71 -6.17 0.53
N GLU A 281 1.57 -6.54 -0.04
CA GLU A 281 0.41 -5.65 -0.14
C GLU A 281 -0.14 -5.32 1.25
N GLY A 282 0.07 -4.09 1.70
CA GLY A 282 -0.43 -3.60 2.98
C GLY A 282 -1.82 -2.97 2.83
N CYS A 283 -1.83 -1.72 2.42
CA CYS A 283 -3.03 -0.92 2.15
C CYS A 283 -2.91 -0.30 0.75
N PRO A 284 -3.43 -0.95 -0.30
CA PRO A 284 -3.18 -0.57 -1.69
C PRO A 284 -3.83 0.76 -2.05
N MET A 285 -3.01 1.73 -2.47
CA MET A 285 -3.45 3.07 -2.84
C MET A 285 -4.42 3.09 -4.01
N VAL A 286 -4.30 2.12 -4.94
CA VAL A 286 -5.21 2.00 -6.09
C VAL A 286 -6.67 1.82 -5.66
N ILE A 287 -6.92 1.12 -4.54
CA ILE A 287 -8.27 0.97 -3.99
C ILE A 287 -8.78 2.31 -3.46
N LEU A 288 -7.95 3.05 -2.71
CA LEU A 288 -8.32 4.37 -2.20
C LEU A 288 -8.59 5.37 -3.33
N GLU A 289 -7.75 5.38 -4.35
CA GLU A 289 -7.92 6.20 -5.55
C GLU A 289 -9.21 5.83 -6.30
N SER A 290 -9.52 4.55 -6.42
CA SER A 290 -10.78 4.09 -7.04
C SER A 290 -12.00 4.52 -6.23
N MET A 291 -11.95 4.36 -4.90
CA MET A 291 -13.01 4.80 -3.99
C MET A 291 -13.25 6.31 -4.09
N GLU A 292 -12.19 7.11 -4.13
CA GLU A 292 -12.27 8.57 -4.29
C GLU A 292 -13.02 8.95 -5.56
N TYR A 293 -12.82 8.18 -6.65
CA TYR A 293 -13.49 8.40 -7.95
C TYR A 293 -14.82 7.67 -8.10
N SER A 294 -15.40 7.15 -7.01
CA SER A 294 -16.66 6.38 -7.03
C SER A 294 -16.61 5.18 -7.98
N ILE A 295 -15.47 4.52 -8.09
CA ILE A 295 -15.29 3.33 -8.91
C ILE A 295 -15.42 2.10 -8.02
N PRO A 296 -16.37 1.18 -8.26
CA PRO A 296 -16.43 -0.09 -7.53
C PRO A 296 -15.18 -0.93 -7.86
N VAL A 297 -14.64 -1.58 -6.82
CA VAL A 297 -13.42 -2.38 -6.93
C VAL A 297 -13.74 -3.85 -6.78
N ILE A 298 -13.21 -4.69 -7.68
CA ILE A 298 -13.15 -6.14 -7.53
C ILE A 298 -11.74 -6.47 -7.05
N SER A 299 -11.60 -7.08 -5.88
CA SER A 299 -10.29 -7.42 -5.29
C SER A 299 -10.34 -8.70 -4.47
N THR A 300 -9.20 -9.13 -3.91
CA THR A 300 -9.11 -10.39 -3.16
C THR A 300 -9.55 -10.27 -1.72
N LYS A 301 -10.17 -11.33 -1.19
CA LYS A 301 -10.72 -11.38 0.18
C LYS A 301 -9.70 -11.75 1.27
N ASP A 302 -8.42 -11.95 0.93
CA ASP A 302 -7.44 -12.49 1.88
C ASP A 302 -6.05 -11.82 1.83
N THR A 303 -5.92 -10.68 1.15
CA THR A 303 -4.62 -9.99 0.97
C THR A 303 -4.57 -8.67 1.74
N GLY A 304 -3.54 -8.48 2.57
CA GLY A 304 -3.28 -7.23 3.27
C GLY A 304 -4.47 -6.69 4.06
N ALA A 305 -4.72 -5.40 3.97
CA ALA A 305 -5.89 -4.75 4.55
C ALA A 305 -7.14 -4.77 3.65
N ILE A 306 -7.08 -5.35 2.44
CA ILE A 306 -8.15 -5.31 1.45
C ILE A 306 -9.51 -5.74 2.02
N PRO A 307 -9.63 -6.85 2.78
CA PRO A 307 -10.92 -7.27 3.35
C PRO A 307 -11.55 -6.26 4.31
N GLU A 308 -10.71 -5.41 4.92
CA GLU A 308 -11.20 -4.33 5.80
C GLU A 308 -11.36 -2.99 5.06
N MET A 309 -10.80 -2.85 3.85
CA MET A 309 -11.01 -1.68 3.00
C MET A 309 -12.30 -1.77 2.19
N ILE A 310 -12.69 -2.96 1.74
CA ILE A 310 -13.86 -3.20 0.90
C ILE A 310 -14.93 -3.92 1.72
N SER A 311 -16.12 -3.32 1.84
CA SER A 311 -17.31 -4.04 2.30
C SER A 311 -17.87 -4.82 1.13
N ASP A 312 -17.76 -6.15 1.18
CA ASP A 312 -18.19 -7.02 0.10
C ASP A 312 -19.69 -6.86 -0.23
N GLY A 313 -19.98 -6.73 -1.52
CA GLY A 313 -21.33 -6.45 -2.03
C GLY A 313 -21.84 -5.03 -1.82
N GLU A 314 -21.14 -4.17 -1.03
CA GLU A 314 -21.58 -2.80 -0.75
C GLU A 314 -20.70 -1.72 -1.37
N THR A 315 -19.36 -1.81 -1.18
CA THR A 315 -18.39 -0.82 -1.68
C THR A 315 -17.47 -1.41 -2.73
N GLY A 316 -17.61 -2.69 -3.03
CA GLY A 316 -16.86 -3.47 -4.01
C GLY A 316 -17.24 -4.93 -3.92
N ILE A 317 -16.51 -5.79 -4.62
CA ILE A 317 -16.72 -7.24 -4.60
C ILE A 317 -15.40 -7.92 -4.25
N LEU A 318 -15.43 -8.83 -3.27
CA LEU A 318 -14.28 -9.62 -2.87
C LEU A 318 -14.35 -11.01 -3.49
N VAL A 319 -13.25 -11.41 -4.14
CA VAL A 319 -13.11 -12.68 -4.85
C VAL A 319 -11.95 -13.51 -4.30
N GLU A 320 -11.93 -14.82 -4.58
CA GLU A 320 -10.77 -15.65 -4.29
C GLU A 320 -9.58 -15.27 -5.18
N ARG A 321 -8.37 -15.41 -4.64
CA ARG A 321 -7.14 -15.26 -5.44
C ARG A 321 -7.04 -16.35 -6.49
N ASN A 322 -6.39 -16.06 -7.61
CA ASN A 322 -6.16 -17.01 -8.72
C ASN A 322 -7.48 -17.64 -9.22
N ASN A 323 -8.57 -16.88 -9.21
CA ASN A 323 -9.88 -17.33 -9.69
C ASN A 323 -10.45 -16.41 -10.78
N PRO A 324 -9.98 -16.51 -12.03
CA PRO A 324 -10.46 -15.71 -13.14
C PRO A 324 -11.95 -15.85 -13.42
N ALA A 325 -12.54 -17.00 -13.11
CA ALA A 325 -13.96 -17.23 -13.30
C ALA A 325 -14.81 -16.36 -12.35
N GLU A 326 -14.45 -16.31 -11.07
CA GLU A 326 -15.13 -15.47 -10.08
C GLU A 326 -14.93 -13.97 -10.36
N ILE A 327 -13.75 -13.58 -10.86
CA ILE A 327 -13.52 -12.22 -11.33
C ILE A 327 -14.48 -11.89 -12.49
N ALA A 328 -14.62 -12.78 -13.47
CA ALA A 328 -15.52 -12.59 -14.60
C ALA A 328 -16.98 -12.52 -14.16
N GLU A 329 -17.41 -13.34 -13.20
CA GLU A 329 -18.76 -13.29 -12.62
C GLU A 329 -19.03 -11.96 -11.92
N ALA A 330 -18.07 -11.46 -11.12
CA ALA A 330 -18.16 -10.15 -10.49
C ALA A 330 -18.27 -9.02 -11.52
N ILE A 331 -17.49 -9.09 -12.62
CA ILE A 331 -17.59 -8.15 -13.73
C ILE A 331 -18.96 -8.22 -14.39
N PHE A 332 -19.49 -9.41 -14.70
CA PHE A 332 -20.83 -9.57 -15.28
C PHE A 332 -21.93 -8.98 -14.38
N LYS A 333 -21.85 -9.20 -13.07
CA LYS A 333 -22.79 -8.64 -12.10
C LYS A 333 -22.84 -7.12 -12.18
N LEU A 334 -21.66 -6.45 -12.23
CA LEU A 334 -21.57 -5.00 -12.31
C LEU A 334 -21.89 -4.45 -13.72
N LEU A 335 -21.73 -5.22 -14.78
CA LEU A 335 -22.11 -4.84 -16.14
C LEU A 335 -23.62 -4.96 -16.37
N ALA A 336 -24.25 -5.96 -15.76
CA ALA A 336 -25.67 -6.23 -15.92
C ALA A 336 -26.58 -5.22 -15.18
N ASP A 337 -26.08 -4.60 -14.10
CA ASP A 337 -26.83 -3.65 -13.27
C ASP A 337 -26.03 -2.35 -13.09
N GLU A 338 -26.34 -1.36 -13.92
CA GLU A 338 -25.72 -0.04 -13.86
C GLU A 338 -26.04 0.69 -12.56
N ASN A 339 -27.26 0.54 -12.04
CA ASN A 339 -27.66 1.18 -10.78
C ASN A 339 -26.86 0.61 -9.61
N LEU A 340 -26.70 -0.71 -9.56
CA LEU A 340 -25.84 -1.37 -8.56
C LEU A 340 -24.42 -0.81 -8.63
N ARG A 341 -23.85 -0.72 -9.83
CA ARG A 341 -22.49 -0.20 -10.05
C ARG A 341 -22.34 1.24 -9.54
N ILE A 342 -23.30 2.11 -9.85
CA ILE A 342 -23.31 3.51 -9.42
C ILE A 342 -23.48 3.61 -7.90
N ILE A 343 -24.40 2.88 -7.30
CA ILE A 343 -24.64 2.88 -5.85
C ILE A 343 -23.42 2.37 -5.11
N MET A 344 -22.80 1.29 -5.57
CA MET A 344 -21.58 0.71 -4.99
C MET A 344 -20.43 1.71 -5.03
N GLY A 345 -20.22 2.39 -6.15
CA GLY A 345 -19.21 3.43 -6.29
C GLY A 345 -19.44 4.62 -5.35
N LYS A 346 -20.69 5.10 -5.21
CA LYS A 346 -21.04 6.17 -4.26
C LYS A 346 -20.74 5.76 -2.82
N LYS A 347 -21.17 4.57 -2.39
CA LYS A 347 -20.87 4.04 -1.05
C LYS A 347 -19.36 3.90 -0.83
N ALA A 348 -18.60 3.47 -1.84
CA ALA A 348 -17.14 3.41 -1.76
C ALA A 348 -16.53 4.79 -1.49
N ARG A 349 -17.00 5.84 -2.19
CA ARG A 349 -16.54 7.21 -1.97
C ARG A 349 -16.93 7.75 -0.61
N GLU A 350 -18.14 7.50 -0.13
CA GLU A 350 -18.56 7.89 1.21
C GLU A 350 -17.65 7.26 2.27
N ARG A 351 -17.34 5.97 2.11
CA ARG A 351 -16.39 5.29 2.97
C ARG A 351 -14.98 5.88 2.87
N PHE A 352 -14.49 6.21 1.66
CA PHE A 352 -13.22 6.90 1.48
C PHE A 352 -13.17 8.22 2.28
N LYS A 353 -14.17 9.08 2.12
CA LYS A 353 -14.26 10.36 2.83
C LYS A 353 -14.27 10.21 4.35
N ARG A 354 -14.90 9.16 4.87
CA ARG A 354 -15.01 8.90 6.31
C ARG A 354 -13.74 8.29 6.92
N ASP A 355 -13.14 7.31 6.21
CA ASP A 355 -12.16 6.40 6.83
C ASP A 355 -10.74 6.50 6.24
N PHE A 356 -10.57 6.98 4.98
CA PHE A 356 -9.35 6.79 4.21
C PHE A 356 -8.71 8.08 3.69
N THR A 357 -9.12 9.24 4.19
CA THR A 357 -8.43 10.50 3.88
C THR A 357 -7.11 10.59 4.63
N PHE A 358 -6.16 11.36 4.09
CA PHE A 358 -4.89 11.61 4.76
C PHE A 358 -5.10 12.29 6.12
N ASP A 359 -6.03 13.22 6.22
CA ASP A 359 -6.35 13.90 7.48
C ASP A 359 -6.81 12.89 8.56
N ARG A 360 -7.64 11.92 8.17
CA ARG A 360 -8.08 10.86 9.08
C ARG A 360 -6.93 9.95 9.53
N ASN A 361 -6.03 9.60 8.60
CA ASN A 361 -4.82 8.84 8.94
C ASN A 361 -3.91 9.65 9.87
N LEU A 362 -3.74 10.95 9.61
CA LEU A 362 -2.96 11.85 10.46
C LEU A 362 -3.51 11.95 11.88
N ASP A 363 -4.84 12.07 12.05
CA ASP A 363 -5.50 12.05 13.36
C ASP A 363 -5.21 10.75 14.12
N ASN A 364 -5.22 9.61 13.44
CA ASN A 364 -4.87 8.32 14.03
C ASN A 364 -3.40 8.27 14.48
N ILE A 365 -2.47 8.79 13.67
CA ILE A 365 -1.04 8.92 14.03
C ILE A 365 -0.87 9.82 15.26
N ILE A 366 -1.49 11.00 15.27
CA ILE A 366 -1.43 11.93 16.40
C ILE A 366 -1.98 11.28 17.69
N THR A 367 -3.09 10.56 17.56
CA THR A 367 -3.70 9.83 18.67
C THR A 367 -2.77 8.74 19.21
N ALA A 368 -2.17 7.92 18.31
CA ALA A 368 -1.22 6.88 18.70
C ALA A 368 0.01 7.46 19.40
N PHE A 369 0.58 8.55 18.88
CA PHE A 369 1.74 9.21 19.48
C PHE A 369 1.40 9.82 20.84
N THR A 370 0.27 10.51 20.95
CA THR A 370 -0.18 11.13 22.20
C THR A 370 -0.41 10.07 23.28
N LYS A 371 -1.07 8.96 22.92
CA LYS A 371 -1.31 7.84 23.86
C LYS A 371 -0.02 7.19 24.34
N ALA A 372 0.96 7.03 23.46
CA ALA A 372 2.26 6.45 23.84
C ALA A 372 3.08 7.38 24.75
N LEU A 373 2.88 8.70 24.65
CA LEU A 373 3.59 9.73 25.43
C LEU A 373 2.96 10.02 26.80
N ASN A 374 1.75 9.52 27.05
CA ASN A 374 1.05 9.60 28.34
C ASN A 374 1.24 8.31 29.12
#